data_ae80b818e6e7e9f12cb430370642ce29
#
_entry.id   ae80b818e6e7e9f12cb430370642ce29
#
_cell.length_a   1.000
_cell.length_b   1.000
_cell.length_c   1.000
_cell.angle_alpha   90.00
_cell.angle_beta   90.00
_cell.angle_gamma   90.00
#
_symmetry.space_group_name_H-M   'P 1'
#
loop_
_entity.id
_entity.type
_entity.pdbx_description
1 polymer ?
#
loop_
_entity_poly.entity_id
_entity_poly.type
_entity_poly.pdbx_seq_one_letter_code
_entity_poly.pdbx_strand_id
1 'polypeptide(L)'
;MNQIIHIIDFEGSPNTGVLEWGMVSIQGENILEAKTRLCGTDKPINAFESQQHGITKEIVIECPNFENDFDLFAKLRRSGPLCAHNASVEDRVLKNTWSYTRQSPNFSNPQENELLTSWGPWLDTLPIYRRLYPNLDSYQLNALIRLFGLGEKLNDLARIYCPKERIRYHCALYDSLASALLLQRLFALEELSDLTLFQLFTLSASSASVYNQRRQQELF
;
A
#
# COMPACT_ATOMS: atom_id res chain seq x y z
N MET A 1 -15.25 -2.15 9.48
CA MET A 1 -14.86 -0.78 9.03
C MET A 1 -15.54 -0.44 7.71
N ASN A 2 -16.24 0.70 7.61
CA ASN A 2 -16.98 1.08 6.37
C ASN A 2 -16.16 1.97 5.41
N GLN A 3 -14.98 2.45 5.82
CA GLN A 3 -14.12 3.26 4.97
C GLN A 3 -13.45 2.40 3.89
N ILE A 4 -13.43 2.90 2.65
CA ILE A 4 -12.63 2.30 1.58
C ILE A 4 -11.16 2.65 1.85
N ILE A 5 -10.28 1.66 1.75
CA ILE A 5 -8.83 1.81 1.88
C ILE A 5 -8.20 1.30 0.58
N HIS A 6 -7.24 2.07 0.05
CA HIS A 6 -6.55 1.73 -1.18
C HIS A 6 -5.12 1.28 -0.87
N ILE A 7 -4.85 0.01 -1.03
CA ILE A 7 -3.54 -0.59 -0.84
C ILE A 7 -2.78 -0.48 -2.16
N ILE A 8 -1.55 0.04 -2.11
CA ILE A 8 -0.72 0.31 -3.28
C ILE A 8 0.66 -0.28 -3.05
N ASP A 9 1.25 -0.79 -4.11
CA ASP A 9 2.64 -1.22 -4.18
C ASP A 9 3.23 -0.85 -5.54
N PHE A 10 4.53 -0.52 -5.58
CA PHE A 10 5.26 -0.15 -6.80
C PHE A 10 6.51 -1.01 -6.96
N GLU A 11 6.74 -1.48 -8.19
CA GLU A 11 8.03 -2.05 -8.60
C GLU A 11 8.82 -1.05 -9.44
N GLY A 12 10.12 -1.05 -9.23
CA GLY A 12 11.05 -0.12 -9.87
C GLY A 12 12.01 0.50 -8.87
N SER A 13 12.67 1.56 -9.25
CA SER A 13 13.66 2.25 -8.42
C SER A 13 13.69 3.76 -8.69
N PRO A 14 14.39 4.55 -7.87
CA PRO A 14 14.65 5.95 -8.17
C PRO A 14 15.34 6.17 -9.52
N ASN A 15 16.11 5.17 -9.99
CA ASN A 15 16.84 5.24 -11.24
C ASN A 15 15.98 4.92 -12.47
N THR A 16 15.06 3.96 -12.34
CA THR A 16 14.19 3.51 -13.44
C THR A 16 12.84 4.24 -13.47
N GLY A 17 12.41 4.79 -12.34
CA GLY A 17 11.02 5.17 -12.12
C GLY A 17 10.17 3.94 -11.80
N VAL A 18 8.85 4.12 -11.83
CA VAL A 18 7.88 3.03 -11.63
C VAL A 18 7.78 2.19 -12.89
N LEU A 19 8.01 0.88 -12.76
CA LEU A 19 7.91 -0.11 -13.83
C LEU A 19 6.63 -0.93 -13.77
N GLU A 20 6.05 -1.06 -12.58
CA GLU A 20 4.74 -1.65 -12.36
C GLU A 20 4.09 -1.00 -11.14
N TRP A 21 2.80 -0.80 -11.19
CA TRP A 21 2.01 -0.51 -9.99
C TRP A 21 0.92 -1.56 -9.81
N GLY A 22 0.62 -1.84 -8.55
CA GLY A 22 -0.50 -2.66 -8.13
C GLY A 22 -1.37 -1.88 -7.15
N MET A 23 -2.67 -2.05 -7.23
CA MET A 23 -3.59 -1.47 -6.26
C MET A 23 -4.74 -2.43 -5.93
N VAL A 24 -5.14 -2.43 -4.67
CA VAL A 24 -6.28 -3.16 -4.14
C VAL A 24 -7.12 -2.21 -3.31
N SER A 25 -8.38 -2.04 -3.67
CA SER A 25 -9.34 -1.27 -2.86
C SER A 25 -10.17 -2.23 -2.02
N ILE A 26 -10.16 -2.05 -0.70
CA ILE A 26 -10.93 -2.88 0.23
C ILE A 26 -11.93 -2.04 1.01
N GLN A 27 -13.03 -2.69 1.47
CA GLN A 27 -13.95 -2.17 2.46
C GLN A 27 -14.26 -3.30 3.45
N GLY A 28 -13.71 -3.19 4.65
CA GLY A 28 -13.71 -4.31 5.61
C GLY A 28 -13.03 -5.55 5.01
N GLU A 29 -13.72 -6.67 4.97
CA GLU A 29 -13.20 -7.93 4.42
C GLU A 29 -13.38 -8.07 2.90
N ASN A 30 -14.06 -7.13 2.24
CA ASN A 30 -14.36 -7.22 0.82
C ASN A 30 -13.29 -6.52 -0.02
N ILE A 31 -12.82 -7.19 -1.08
CA ILE A 31 -12.07 -6.55 -2.15
C ILE A 31 -13.08 -5.96 -3.13
N LEU A 32 -13.04 -4.65 -3.32
CA LEU A 32 -13.92 -3.92 -4.24
C LEU A 32 -13.32 -3.85 -5.65
N GLU A 33 -12.02 -3.70 -5.73
CA GLU A 33 -11.28 -3.56 -6.98
C GLU A 33 -9.82 -3.98 -6.76
N ALA A 34 -9.23 -4.64 -7.77
CA ALA A 34 -7.80 -4.93 -7.82
C ALA A 34 -7.31 -4.72 -9.26
N LYS A 35 -6.24 -3.95 -9.41
CA LYS A 35 -5.67 -3.58 -10.72
C LYS A 35 -4.16 -3.52 -10.66
N THR A 36 -3.54 -3.79 -11.81
CA THR A 36 -2.12 -3.58 -12.02
C THR A 36 -1.86 -3.09 -13.44
N ARG A 37 -0.73 -2.44 -13.64
CA ARG A 37 -0.26 -2.03 -14.95
C ARG A 37 1.27 -1.97 -14.97
N LEU A 38 1.86 -2.48 -16.04
CA LEU A 38 3.26 -2.24 -16.38
C LEU A 38 3.42 -0.83 -16.92
N CYS A 39 4.52 -0.18 -16.56
CA CYS A 39 4.82 1.21 -16.94
C CYS A 39 6.09 1.28 -17.79
N GLY A 40 6.03 2.07 -18.85
CA GLY A 40 7.17 2.40 -19.68
C GLY A 40 8.19 3.27 -18.94
N THR A 41 9.45 3.18 -19.39
CA THR A 41 10.52 4.07 -18.93
C THR A 41 11.54 4.28 -20.05
N ASP A 42 12.09 5.47 -20.16
CA ASP A 42 13.22 5.74 -21.06
C ASP A 42 14.58 5.42 -20.43
N LYS A 43 14.58 5.17 -19.11
CA LYS A 43 15.78 4.88 -18.33
C LYS A 43 16.21 3.42 -18.48
N PRO A 44 17.52 3.11 -18.31
CA PRO A 44 17.99 1.73 -18.32
C PRO A 44 17.49 0.99 -17.08
N ILE A 45 17.05 -0.26 -17.26
CA ILE A 45 16.72 -1.19 -16.18
C ILE A 45 17.93 -2.09 -15.97
N ASN A 46 18.46 -2.13 -14.75
CA ASN A 46 19.62 -2.96 -14.48
C ASN A 46 19.23 -4.45 -14.26
N ALA A 47 20.19 -5.34 -14.47
CA ALA A 47 19.95 -6.77 -14.40
C ALA A 47 19.51 -7.25 -12.99
N PHE A 48 20.01 -6.60 -11.93
CA PHE A 48 19.65 -6.95 -10.56
C PHE A 48 18.17 -6.65 -10.26
N GLU A 49 17.70 -5.46 -10.66
CA GLU A 49 16.28 -5.08 -10.55
C GLU A 49 15.39 -6.05 -11.35
N SER A 50 15.77 -6.29 -12.64
CA SER A 50 15.04 -7.23 -13.49
C SER A 50 14.97 -8.64 -12.89
N GLN A 51 16.00 -9.09 -12.20
CA GLN A 51 15.99 -10.39 -11.54
C GLN A 51 14.98 -10.45 -10.39
N GLN A 52 14.78 -9.35 -9.66
CA GLN A 52 13.82 -9.28 -8.55
C GLN A 52 12.38 -9.30 -9.06
N HIS A 53 12.00 -8.30 -9.85
CA HIS A 53 10.60 -8.13 -10.27
C HIS A 53 10.28 -8.75 -11.65
N GLY A 54 11.28 -9.22 -12.39
CA GLY A 54 11.11 -9.88 -13.70
C GLY A 54 10.71 -8.95 -14.84
N ILE A 55 10.83 -7.62 -14.67
CA ILE A 55 10.50 -6.65 -15.69
C ILE A 55 11.78 -6.27 -16.42
N THR A 56 11.77 -6.38 -17.76
CA THR A 56 12.87 -5.96 -18.63
C THR A 56 12.42 -4.80 -19.53
N LYS A 57 13.37 -4.17 -20.21
CA LYS A 57 13.08 -3.05 -21.11
C LYS A 57 12.12 -3.45 -22.24
N GLU A 58 12.30 -4.67 -22.76
CA GLU A 58 11.50 -5.21 -23.85
C GLU A 58 10.03 -5.38 -23.46
N ILE A 59 9.77 -5.73 -22.18
CA ILE A 59 8.42 -5.93 -21.67
C ILE A 59 7.66 -4.60 -21.58
N VAL A 60 8.36 -3.50 -21.26
CA VAL A 60 7.72 -2.21 -20.96
C VAL A 60 7.88 -1.16 -22.05
N ILE A 61 8.56 -1.47 -23.14
CA ILE A 61 8.93 -0.50 -24.19
C ILE A 61 7.72 0.21 -24.83
N GLU A 62 6.59 -0.49 -24.94
CA GLU A 62 5.35 0.05 -25.51
C GLU A 62 4.33 0.46 -24.42
N CYS A 63 4.69 0.29 -23.15
CA CYS A 63 3.78 0.64 -22.07
C CYS A 63 3.74 2.16 -21.87
N PRO A 64 2.58 2.74 -21.55
CA PRO A 64 2.51 4.13 -21.14
C PRO A 64 3.32 4.38 -19.87
N ASN A 65 3.98 5.53 -19.78
CA ASN A 65 4.72 5.92 -18.58
C ASN A 65 3.80 6.09 -17.37
N PHE A 66 4.38 5.95 -16.17
CA PHE A 66 3.64 6.06 -14.91
C PHE A 66 2.99 7.44 -14.73
N GLU A 67 3.61 8.48 -15.23
CA GLU A 67 3.13 9.87 -15.18
C GLU A 67 1.73 10.06 -15.79
N ASN A 68 1.28 9.14 -16.62
CA ASN A 68 -0.06 9.15 -17.22
C ASN A 68 -1.17 8.72 -16.23
N ASP A 69 -0.81 8.17 -15.08
CA ASP A 69 -1.76 7.64 -14.08
C ASP A 69 -2.16 8.64 -12.99
N PHE A 70 -1.74 9.90 -13.09
CA PHE A 70 -2.04 10.92 -12.07
C PHE A 70 -3.52 10.94 -11.65
N ASP A 71 -4.43 10.91 -12.61
CA ASP A 71 -5.86 10.99 -12.34
C ASP A 71 -6.39 9.78 -11.56
N LEU A 72 -5.84 8.60 -11.83
CA LEU A 72 -6.16 7.39 -11.08
C LEU A 72 -5.75 7.54 -9.61
N PHE A 73 -4.46 7.84 -9.35
CA PHE A 73 -3.96 7.93 -7.99
C PHE A 73 -4.55 9.11 -7.20
N ALA A 74 -4.78 10.24 -7.86
CA ALA A 74 -5.48 11.39 -7.25
C ALA A 74 -6.94 11.05 -6.88
N LYS A 75 -7.64 10.24 -7.70
CA LYS A 75 -8.98 9.73 -7.41
C LYS A 75 -8.97 8.77 -6.21
N LEU A 76 -8.03 7.82 -6.17
CA LEU A 76 -7.86 6.90 -5.04
C LEU A 76 -7.65 7.70 -3.74
N ARG A 77 -6.66 8.61 -3.72
CA ARG A 77 -6.37 9.44 -2.54
C ARG A 77 -7.56 10.28 -2.07
N ARG A 78 -8.42 10.71 -2.99
CA ARG A 78 -9.62 11.48 -2.67
C ARG A 78 -10.74 10.62 -2.07
N SER A 79 -10.87 9.37 -2.49
CA SER A 79 -11.95 8.47 -2.08
C SER A 79 -11.65 7.67 -0.80
N GLY A 80 -10.38 7.56 -0.41
CA GLY A 80 -9.96 6.84 0.78
C GLY A 80 -8.49 7.05 1.13
N PRO A 81 -8.05 6.64 2.33
CA PRO A 81 -6.65 6.65 2.68
C PRO A 81 -5.88 5.67 1.80
N LEU A 82 -4.64 6.07 1.45
CA LEU A 82 -3.68 5.18 0.83
C LEU A 82 -2.99 4.33 1.92
N CYS A 83 -2.69 3.08 1.59
CA CYS A 83 -2.05 2.11 2.47
C CYS A 83 -0.96 1.36 1.72
N ALA A 84 0.12 1.00 2.42
CA ALA A 84 1.16 0.12 1.88
C ALA A 84 1.83 -0.67 3.02
N HIS A 85 2.73 -1.58 2.66
CA HIS A 85 3.66 -2.20 3.60
C HIS A 85 5.01 -1.51 3.48
N ASN A 86 5.37 -0.65 4.46
CA ASN A 86 6.47 0.32 4.42
C ASN A 86 6.16 1.55 3.55
N ALA A 87 5.02 2.17 3.79
CA ALA A 87 4.43 3.25 3.00
C ALA A 87 5.34 4.47 2.73
N SER A 88 6.45 4.60 3.46
CA SER A 88 7.43 5.66 3.20
C SER A 88 8.09 5.56 1.83
N VAL A 89 8.13 4.36 1.24
CA VAL A 89 8.67 4.11 -0.10
C VAL A 89 7.68 4.62 -1.13
N GLU A 90 6.40 4.21 -1.05
CA GLU A 90 5.33 4.57 -1.97
C GLU A 90 5.03 6.07 -1.92
N ASP A 91 5.01 6.67 -0.73
CA ASP A 91 4.87 8.13 -0.55
C ASP A 91 5.98 8.90 -1.29
N ARG A 92 7.22 8.43 -1.18
CA ARG A 92 8.37 9.02 -1.88
C ARG A 92 8.24 8.87 -3.40
N VAL A 93 7.82 7.71 -3.88
CA VAL A 93 7.58 7.45 -5.32
C VAL A 93 6.55 8.42 -5.86
N LEU A 94 5.39 8.54 -5.21
CA LEU A 94 4.33 9.47 -5.63
C LEU A 94 4.80 10.93 -5.59
N LYS A 95 5.48 11.35 -4.52
CA LYS A 95 6.00 12.73 -4.39
C LYS A 95 7.08 13.08 -5.41
N ASN A 96 7.92 12.11 -5.78
CA ASN A 96 8.93 12.32 -6.80
C ASN A 96 8.33 12.41 -8.21
N THR A 97 7.24 11.72 -8.46
CA THR A 97 6.52 11.77 -9.75
C THR A 97 5.60 13.00 -9.80
N TRP A 98 4.83 13.20 -8.73
CA TRP A 98 3.87 14.30 -8.61
C TRP A 98 3.98 14.92 -7.21
N SER A 99 4.55 16.10 -7.12
CA SER A 99 4.81 16.79 -5.84
C SER A 99 3.54 16.96 -4.99
N TYR A 100 2.38 17.09 -5.64
CA TYR A 100 1.09 17.29 -4.99
C TYR A 100 0.01 16.47 -5.67
N THR A 101 -1.01 16.08 -4.89
CA THR A 101 -2.25 15.51 -5.41
C THR A 101 -3.35 16.58 -5.46
N ARG A 102 -4.54 16.21 -5.93
CA ARG A 102 -5.74 17.04 -5.79
C ARG A 102 -6.17 17.15 -4.33
N GLN A 103 -6.89 18.24 -3.98
CA GLN A 103 -7.47 18.37 -2.65
C GLN A 103 -8.24 17.12 -2.25
N SER A 104 -7.90 16.56 -1.11
CA SER A 104 -8.40 15.28 -0.62
C SER A 104 -8.62 15.36 0.89
N PRO A 105 -9.61 14.66 1.45
CA PRO A 105 -9.87 14.68 2.89
C PRO A 105 -8.65 14.24 3.71
N ASN A 106 -8.48 14.87 4.88
CA ASN A 106 -7.55 14.38 5.88
C ASN A 106 -8.18 13.18 6.64
N PHE A 107 -8.01 11.98 6.10
CA PHE A 107 -8.58 10.77 6.70
C PHE A 107 -8.03 10.43 8.09
N SER A 108 -6.89 11.00 8.50
CA SER A 108 -6.37 10.81 9.86
C SER A 108 -7.06 11.70 10.90
N ASN A 109 -7.79 12.72 10.46
CA ASN A 109 -8.58 13.58 11.33
C ASN A 109 -9.90 14.02 10.63
N PRO A 110 -10.84 13.10 10.43
CA PRO A 110 -12.04 13.37 9.65
C PRO A 110 -12.98 14.40 10.29
N GLN A 111 -12.82 14.69 11.60
CA GLN A 111 -13.68 15.65 12.31
C GLN A 111 -13.35 17.10 11.95
N GLU A 112 -12.13 17.40 11.54
CA GLU A 112 -11.71 18.77 11.19
C GLU A 112 -12.11 19.20 9.77
N ASN A 113 -12.65 18.29 8.94
CA ASN A 113 -12.99 18.54 7.53
C ASN A 113 -11.84 19.20 6.72
N GLU A 114 -10.60 18.97 7.16
CA GLU A 114 -9.41 19.51 6.52
C GLU A 114 -9.19 18.86 5.15
N LEU A 115 -8.82 19.66 4.16
CA LEU A 115 -8.41 19.19 2.84
C LEU A 115 -6.89 19.35 2.67
N LEU A 116 -6.24 18.27 2.23
CA LEU A 116 -4.81 18.22 1.98
C LEU A 116 -4.53 18.03 0.49
N THR A 117 -3.42 18.60 0.02
CA THR A 117 -2.86 18.37 -1.32
C THR A 117 -1.68 17.38 -1.29
N SER A 118 -1.42 16.75 -0.15
CA SER A 118 -0.39 15.73 0.03
C SER A 118 -0.92 14.33 -0.28
N TRP A 119 -0.03 13.42 -0.69
CA TRP A 119 -0.34 12.00 -0.87
C TRP A 119 -0.67 11.29 0.46
N GLY A 120 -0.06 11.71 1.55
CA GLY A 120 -0.42 11.26 2.90
C GLY A 120 -1.60 12.02 3.52
N PRO A 121 -1.98 11.65 4.76
CA PRO A 121 -1.35 10.61 5.57
C PRO A 121 -1.60 9.19 5.04
N TRP A 122 -0.64 8.29 5.25
CA TRP A 122 -0.70 6.90 4.84
C TRP A 122 -1.03 5.98 6.00
N LEU A 123 -1.78 4.92 5.73
CA LEU A 123 -1.76 3.72 6.55
C LEU A 123 -0.53 2.88 6.19
N ASP A 124 0.12 2.30 7.18
CA ASP A 124 1.32 1.50 6.98
C ASP A 124 1.25 0.22 7.82
N THR A 125 1.12 -0.91 7.14
CA THR A 125 1.00 -2.20 7.82
C THR A 125 2.29 -2.61 8.54
N LEU A 126 3.47 -2.14 8.10
CA LEU A 126 4.74 -2.48 8.75
C LEU A 126 4.81 -1.96 10.21
N PRO A 127 4.67 -0.65 10.50
CA PRO A 127 4.66 -0.17 11.88
C PRO A 127 3.45 -0.66 12.68
N ILE A 128 2.29 -0.89 12.06
CA ILE A 128 1.13 -1.49 12.73
C ILE A 128 1.53 -2.86 13.29
N TYR A 129 2.06 -3.74 12.46
CA TYR A 129 2.45 -5.09 12.89
C TYR A 129 3.60 -5.08 13.92
N ARG A 130 4.57 -4.16 13.77
CA ARG A 130 5.63 -3.98 14.78
C ARG A 130 5.11 -3.61 16.16
N ARG A 131 4.02 -2.82 16.24
CA ARG A 131 3.41 -2.41 17.52
C ARG A 131 2.52 -3.48 18.12
N LEU A 132 1.75 -4.16 17.28
CA LEU A 132 0.85 -5.22 17.75
C LEU A 132 1.61 -6.50 18.11
N TYR A 133 2.72 -6.78 17.46
CA TYR A 133 3.52 -7.99 17.62
C TYR A 133 5.01 -7.64 17.77
N PRO A 134 5.46 -7.03 18.88
CA PRO A 134 6.81 -6.42 18.97
C PRO A 134 7.96 -7.42 18.96
N ASN A 135 7.71 -8.72 19.14
CA ASN A 135 8.72 -9.76 19.32
C ASN A 135 8.82 -10.73 18.13
N LEU A 136 8.42 -10.32 16.92
CA LEU A 136 8.59 -11.17 15.74
C LEU A 136 10.03 -11.06 15.19
N ASP A 137 10.55 -12.18 14.70
CA ASP A 137 11.88 -12.25 14.08
C ASP A 137 11.97 -11.45 12.78
N SER A 138 10.86 -11.32 12.06
CA SER A 138 10.81 -10.59 10.79
C SER A 138 9.44 -9.93 10.57
N TYR A 139 9.48 -8.74 10.00
CA TYR A 139 8.31 -7.97 9.58
C TYR A 139 8.26 -7.81 8.05
N GLN A 140 9.03 -8.58 7.31
CA GLN A 140 8.90 -8.64 5.87
C GLN A 140 7.53 -9.20 5.47
N LEU A 141 6.97 -8.69 4.39
CA LEU A 141 5.62 -9.02 3.93
C LEU A 141 5.42 -10.55 3.80
N ASN A 142 6.34 -11.23 3.13
CA ASN A 142 6.29 -12.68 2.95
C ASN A 142 6.41 -13.47 4.27
N ALA A 143 7.19 -12.96 5.24
CA ALA A 143 7.34 -13.59 6.54
C ALA A 143 6.05 -13.49 7.37
N LEU A 144 5.39 -12.32 7.34
CA LEU A 144 4.11 -12.10 8.02
C LEU A 144 3.00 -12.96 7.39
N ILE A 145 2.90 -13.01 6.06
CA ILE A 145 1.92 -13.85 5.36
C ILE A 145 2.07 -15.32 5.76
N ARG A 146 3.32 -15.82 5.79
CA ARG A 146 3.60 -17.20 6.21
C ARG A 146 3.28 -17.42 7.68
N LEU A 147 3.71 -16.51 8.57
CA LEU A 147 3.52 -16.62 10.01
C LEU A 147 2.03 -16.70 10.39
N PHE A 148 1.20 -15.88 9.73
CA PHE A 148 -0.23 -15.81 10.02
C PHE A 148 -1.08 -16.76 9.16
N GLY A 149 -0.47 -17.68 8.41
CA GLY A 149 -1.18 -18.71 7.65
C GLY A 149 -2.01 -18.19 6.48
N LEU A 150 -1.65 -17.02 5.93
CA LEU A 150 -2.41 -16.34 4.87
C LEU A 150 -2.03 -16.77 3.44
N GLY A 151 -1.07 -17.69 3.30
CA GLY A 151 -0.49 -18.06 2.00
C GLY A 151 -1.50 -18.67 1.02
N GLU A 152 -2.37 -19.58 1.46
CA GLU A 152 -3.41 -20.16 0.61
C GLU A 152 -4.38 -19.08 0.11
N LYS A 153 -4.90 -18.26 1.02
CA LYS A 153 -5.82 -17.18 0.69
C LYS A 153 -5.18 -16.18 -0.28
N LEU A 154 -3.90 -15.85 -0.10
CA LEU A 154 -3.16 -15.00 -1.03
C LEU A 154 -3.06 -15.62 -2.43
N ASN A 155 -2.70 -16.89 -2.51
CA ASN A 155 -2.59 -17.60 -3.78
C ASN A 155 -3.94 -17.69 -4.52
N ASP A 156 -5.04 -17.91 -3.79
CA ASP A 156 -6.37 -17.95 -4.38
C ASP A 156 -6.79 -16.58 -4.93
N LEU A 157 -6.57 -15.51 -4.18
CA LEU A 157 -6.81 -14.15 -4.65
C LEU A 157 -5.92 -13.78 -5.84
N ALA A 158 -4.64 -14.17 -5.79
CA ALA A 158 -3.72 -13.88 -6.88
C ALA A 158 -4.11 -14.59 -8.19
N ARG A 159 -4.64 -15.83 -8.13
CA ARG A 159 -5.18 -16.52 -9.32
C ARG A 159 -6.38 -15.80 -9.94
N ILE A 160 -7.16 -15.06 -9.14
CA ILE A 160 -8.33 -14.30 -9.60
C ILE A 160 -7.89 -12.96 -10.21
N TYR A 161 -6.98 -12.25 -9.56
CA TYR A 161 -6.71 -10.84 -9.85
C TYR A 161 -5.38 -10.59 -10.58
N CYS A 162 -4.34 -11.41 -10.35
CA CYS A 162 -3.03 -11.17 -10.96
C CYS A 162 -2.90 -11.79 -12.35
N PRO A 163 -2.13 -11.17 -13.26
CA PRO A 163 -1.67 -11.85 -14.46
C PRO A 163 -0.91 -13.14 -14.09
N LYS A 164 -1.07 -14.21 -14.87
CA LYS A 164 -0.54 -15.55 -14.56
C LYS A 164 0.97 -15.55 -14.30
N GLU A 165 1.72 -14.74 -15.05
CA GLU A 165 3.17 -14.61 -14.95
C GLU A 165 3.64 -13.75 -13.77
N ARG A 166 2.68 -13.09 -13.08
CA ARG A 166 2.90 -12.14 -12.01
C ARG A 166 2.38 -12.62 -10.64
N ILE A 167 2.18 -13.94 -10.45
CA ILE A 167 1.71 -14.56 -9.19
C ILE A 167 2.92 -14.89 -8.32
N ARG A 168 3.60 -13.89 -7.80
CA ARG A 168 4.77 -14.04 -6.91
C ARG A 168 5.10 -12.72 -6.24
N TYR A 169 5.90 -12.76 -5.17
CA TYR A 169 6.50 -11.56 -4.57
C TYR A 169 7.35 -10.78 -5.57
N HIS A 170 7.48 -9.50 -5.35
CA HIS A 170 8.05 -8.53 -6.28
C HIS A 170 7.24 -8.42 -7.59
N CYS A 171 5.93 -8.54 -7.47
CA CYS A 171 4.96 -8.14 -8.47
C CYS A 171 3.92 -7.28 -7.77
N ALA A 172 3.77 -6.05 -8.18
CA ALA A 172 3.09 -5.00 -7.43
C ALA A 172 1.66 -5.36 -6.98
N LEU A 173 0.86 -6.03 -7.82
CA LEU A 173 -0.48 -6.44 -7.41
C LEU A 173 -0.47 -7.60 -6.41
N TYR A 174 0.46 -8.55 -6.54
CA TYR A 174 0.61 -9.65 -5.59
C TYR A 174 0.97 -9.11 -4.19
N ASP A 175 1.90 -8.15 -4.12
CA ASP A 175 2.34 -7.54 -2.86
C ASP A 175 1.26 -6.61 -2.28
N SER A 176 0.49 -5.91 -3.13
CA SER A 176 -0.71 -5.19 -2.70
C SER A 176 -1.79 -6.11 -2.11
N LEU A 177 -2.04 -7.30 -2.70
CA LEU A 177 -2.97 -8.30 -2.16
C LEU A 177 -2.47 -8.86 -0.83
N ALA A 178 -1.17 -9.14 -0.70
CA ALA A 178 -0.59 -9.59 0.55
C ALA A 178 -0.75 -8.54 1.66
N SER A 179 -0.49 -7.27 1.35
CA SER A 179 -0.67 -6.14 2.28
C SER A 179 -2.14 -5.93 2.66
N ALA A 180 -3.07 -6.11 1.71
CA ALA A 180 -4.51 -6.06 1.95
C ALA A 180 -4.94 -7.18 2.91
N LEU A 181 -4.45 -8.41 2.73
CA LEU A 181 -4.74 -9.53 3.64
C LEU A 181 -4.24 -9.29 5.06
N LEU A 182 -3.06 -8.68 5.22
CA LEU A 182 -2.59 -8.28 6.54
C LEU A 182 -3.54 -7.28 7.20
N LEU A 183 -4.02 -6.29 6.47
CA LEU A 183 -4.96 -5.31 7.02
C LEU A 183 -6.34 -5.95 7.34
N GLN A 184 -6.87 -6.76 6.43
CA GLN A 184 -8.14 -7.49 6.62
C GLN A 184 -8.07 -8.45 7.82
N ARG A 185 -6.92 -9.10 8.03
CA ARG A 185 -6.71 -9.95 9.22
C ARG A 185 -6.90 -9.17 10.52
N LEU A 186 -6.46 -7.91 10.58
CA LEU A 186 -6.67 -7.08 11.79
C LEU A 186 -8.16 -6.83 12.04
N PHE A 187 -8.94 -6.61 10.99
CA PHE A 187 -10.39 -6.40 11.11
C PHE A 187 -11.15 -7.66 11.51
N ALA A 188 -10.61 -8.84 11.22
CA ALA A 188 -11.19 -10.13 11.58
C ALA A 188 -10.85 -10.60 13.01
N LEU A 189 -9.91 -9.94 13.69
CA LEU A 189 -9.62 -10.24 15.10
C LEU A 189 -10.66 -9.59 16.02
N GLU A 190 -11.25 -10.38 16.89
CA GLU A 190 -12.30 -9.92 17.84
C GLU A 190 -11.79 -8.74 18.68
N GLU A 191 -10.56 -8.82 19.19
CA GLU A 191 -9.92 -7.80 20.02
C GLU A 191 -9.63 -6.49 19.27
N LEU A 192 -9.64 -6.52 17.94
CA LEU A 192 -9.35 -5.38 17.06
C LEU A 192 -10.51 -5.01 16.14
N SER A 193 -11.67 -5.68 16.29
CA SER A 193 -12.87 -5.46 15.45
C SER A 193 -13.38 -4.02 15.48
N ASP A 194 -13.21 -3.36 16.63
CA ASP A 194 -13.66 -1.98 16.88
C ASP A 194 -12.60 -0.91 16.53
N LEU A 195 -11.46 -1.31 15.94
CA LEU A 195 -10.43 -0.35 15.52
C LEU A 195 -11.01 0.72 14.60
N THR A 196 -10.89 1.96 15.04
CA THR A 196 -11.25 3.12 14.25
C THR A 196 -10.15 3.46 13.23
N LEU A 197 -10.50 4.21 12.21
CA LEU A 197 -9.52 4.71 11.24
C LEU A 197 -8.43 5.57 11.92
N PHE A 198 -8.81 6.39 12.91
CA PHE A 198 -7.87 7.19 13.70
C PHE A 198 -6.85 6.31 14.44
N GLN A 199 -7.29 5.22 15.06
CA GLN A 199 -6.42 4.27 15.74
C GLN A 199 -5.47 3.55 14.77
N LEU A 200 -5.93 3.20 13.57
CA LEU A 200 -5.05 2.66 12.52
C LEU A 200 -3.97 3.66 12.12
N PHE A 201 -4.32 4.94 11.95
CA PHE A 201 -3.32 5.98 11.68
C PHE A 201 -2.38 6.20 12.87
N THR A 202 -2.86 6.06 14.09
CA THR A 202 -2.01 6.09 15.31
C THR A 202 -1.01 4.96 15.29
N LEU A 203 -1.47 3.73 15.02
CA LEU A 203 -0.60 2.56 14.88
C LEU A 203 0.36 2.65 13.69
N SER A 204 -0.01 3.37 12.63
CA SER A 204 0.82 3.60 11.43
C SER A 204 1.90 4.65 11.63
N ALA A 205 1.87 5.45 12.71
CA ALA A 205 2.81 6.55 12.91
C ALA A 205 4.27 6.07 12.85
N SER A 206 5.08 6.70 12.00
CA SER A 206 6.49 6.33 11.80
C SER A 206 7.39 6.63 12.99
N SER A 207 7.04 7.66 13.80
CA SER A 207 7.82 8.05 14.98
C SER A 207 7.08 7.78 16.28
N ALA A 208 7.85 7.50 17.35
CA ALA A 208 7.30 7.34 18.69
C ALA A 208 6.64 8.64 19.20
N SER A 209 7.15 9.80 18.81
CA SER A 209 6.60 11.11 19.19
C SER A 209 5.18 11.29 18.63
N VAL A 210 4.98 11.07 17.33
CA VAL A 210 3.66 11.18 16.68
C VAL A 210 2.69 10.12 17.23
N TYR A 211 3.18 8.91 17.48
CA TYR A 211 2.39 7.85 18.10
C TYR A 211 1.88 8.26 19.48
N ASN A 212 2.77 8.75 20.35
CA ASN A 212 2.41 9.14 21.71
C ASN A 212 1.47 10.36 21.73
N GLN A 213 1.69 11.34 20.84
CA GLN A 213 0.80 12.50 20.70
C GLN A 213 -0.62 12.08 20.31
N ARG A 214 -0.79 11.19 19.33
CA ARG A 214 -2.10 10.69 18.91
C ARG A 214 -2.78 9.85 19.99
N ARG A 215 -2.03 9.02 20.70
CA ARG A 215 -2.58 8.27 21.84
C ARG A 215 -3.12 9.16 22.96
N GLN A 216 -2.50 10.30 23.20
CA GLN A 216 -3.01 11.26 24.17
C GLN A 216 -4.34 11.88 23.71
N GLN A 217 -4.52 12.11 22.41
CA GLN A 217 -5.78 12.63 21.86
C GLN A 217 -6.93 11.62 21.95
N GLU A 218 -6.65 10.32 22.06
CA GLU A 218 -7.70 9.29 22.27
C GLU A 218 -8.25 9.27 23.71
N LEU A 219 -7.54 9.87 24.67
CA LEU A 219 -7.92 9.86 26.08
C LEU A 219 -8.80 11.04 26.49
N PHE A 220 -9.05 11.97 25.59
CA PHE A 220 -9.87 13.17 25.77
C PHE A 220 -10.95 13.31 24.69
#